data_d97cfb2c66f8082fee5d8c3c378b909c
#
_entry.id   d97cfb2c66f8082fee5d8c3c378b909c
#
_cell.length_a   1.000
_cell.length_b   1.000
_cell.length_c   1.000
_cell.angle_alpha   90.00
_cell.angle_beta   90.00
_cell.angle_gamma   90.00
#
_symmetry.space_group_name_H-M   'P 1'
#
loop_
_entity.id
_entity.type
_entity.pdbx_description
1 polymer ?
#
loop_
_entity_poly.entity_id
_entity_poly.type
_entity_poly.pdbx_seq_one_letter_code
_entity_poly.pdbx_strand_id
1 'polypeptide(L)'
;MKVSKAQSQANRAHIVETASEVFRERGFDGVGLADLMGAAGFTHGGFYKHFGSKADLMAEAAECSLSEMADKVVGVDPASFISEYLSREHRDNPAAGCTMAALCTDASRQPEAV
;
A
#
# COMPACT_ATOMS: atom_id res chain seq x y z
N MET A 1 6.88 -20.83 18.43
CA MET A 1 6.46 -19.85 19.45
C MET A 1 5.21 -19.14 19.01
N LYS A 2 4.24 -19.02 19.90
CA LYS A 2 2.97 -18.40 19.57
C LYS A 2 3.05 -16.89 19.75
N VAL A 3 2.75 -16.14 18.70
CA VAL A 3 2.73 -14.66 18.75
C VAL A 3 1.43 -14.22 19.41
N SER A 4 1.46 -13.18 20.23
CA SER A 4 0.26 -12.61 20.84
C SER A 4 -0.69 -12.07 19.78
N LYS A 5 -1.98 -11.97 20.12
CA LYS A 5 -2.98 -11.38 19.22
C LYS A 5 -2.61 -9.93 18.83
N ALA A 6 -2.15 -9.15 19.81
CA ALA A 6 -1.72 -7.77 19.57
C ALA A 6 -0.52 -7.70 18.61
N GLN A 7 0.47 -8.59 18.77
CA GLN A 7 1.62 -8.65 17.89
C GLN A 7 1.23 -9.11 16.48
N SER A 8 0.32 -10.09 16.38
CA SER A 8 -0.19 -10.54 15.09
C SER A 8 -0.90 -9.42 14.33
N GLN A 9 -1.72 -8.62 15.02
CA GLN A 9 -2.39 -7.47 14.41
C GLN A 9 -1.40 -6.39 13.97
N ALA A 10 -0.37 -6.13 14.76
CA ALA A 10 0.69 -5.19 14.40
C ALA A 10 1.48 -5.68 13.18
N ASN A 11 1.78 -6.96 13.11
CA ASN A 11 2.45 -7.58 11.97
C ASN A 11 1.58 -7.45 10.70
N ARG A 12 0.30 -7.72 10.82
CA ARG A 12 -0.65 -7.59 9.71
C ARG A 12 -0.71 -6.16 9.19
N ALA A 13 -0.83 -5.18 10.07
CA ALA A 13 -0.85 -3.77 9.72
C ALA A 13 0.45 -3.35 9.02
N HIS A 14 1.58 -3.83 9.48
CA HIS A 14 2.89 -3.56 8.86
C HIS A 14 2.97 -4.13 7.44
N ILE A 15 2.41 -5.32 7.21
CA ILE A 15 2.35 -5.92 5.88
C ILE A 15 1.51 -5.05 4.93
N VAL A 16 0.34 -4.60 5.38
CA VAL A 16 -0.54 -3.74 4.58
C VAL A 16 0.17 -2.43 4.21
N GLU A 17 0.82 -1.79 5.16
CA GLU A 17 1.53 -0.54 4.93
C GLU A 17 2.70 -0.72 3.96
N THR A 18 3.50 -1.76 4.15
CA THR A 18 4.61 -2.09 3.25
C THR A 18 4.10 -2.39 1.83
N ALA A 19 3.04 -3.19 1.72
CA ALA A 19 2.43 -3.52 0.44
C ALA A 19 1.92 -2.28 -0.27
N SER A 20 1.32 -1.34 0.45
CA SER A 20 0.85 -0.07 -0.09
C SER A 20 1.98 0.69 -0.79
N GLU A 21 3.14 0.81 -0.14
CA GLU A 21 4.31 1.47 -0.71
C GLU A 21 4.85 0.75 -1.94
N VAL A 22 5.00 -0.57 -1.86
CA VAL A 22 5.54 -1.39 -2.95
C VAL A 22 4.61 -1.39 -4.16
N PHE A 23 3.30 -1.47 -3.94
CA PHE A 23 2.33 -1.40 -5.03
C PHE A 23 2.36 -0.05 -5.74
N ARG A 24 2.48 1.05 -5.00
CA ARG A 24 2.60 2.38 -5.63
C ARG A 24 3.86 2.49 -6.48
N GLU A 25 4.94 1.86 -6.06
CA GLU A 25 6.21 1.90 -6.78
C GLU A 25 6.22 0.96 -7.99
N ARG A 26 5.66 -0.25 -7.87
CA ARG A 26 5.83 -1.33 -8.84
C ARG A 26 4.55 -1.79 -9.54
N GLY A 27 3.38 -1.30 -9.11
CA GLY A 27 2.09 -1.78 -9.59
C GLY A 27 1.67 -3.08 -8.92
N PHE A 28 0.38 -3.44 -9.02
CA PHE A 28 -0.14 -4.66 -8.39
C PHE A 28 0.48 -5.94 -8.96
N ASP A 29 0.68 -5.99 -10.26
CA ASP A 29 1.21 -7.17 -10.95
C ASP A 29 2.73 -7.17 -11.04
N GLY A 30 3.38 -6.07 -10.68
CA GLY A 30 4.84 -5.92 -10.74
C GLY A 30 5.59 -6.53 -9.57
N VAL A 31 4.89 -7.15 -8.61
CA VAL A 31 5.50 -7.72 -7.41
C VAL A 31 4.72 -8.96 -6.95
N GLY A 32 5.45 -10.01 -6.57
CA GLY A 32 4.86 -11.23 -6.03
C GLY A 32 4.75 -11.21 -4.51
N LEU A 33 4.01 -12.18 -3.95
CA LEU A 33 3.80 -12.29 -2.49
C LEU A 33 5.10 -12.50 -1.72
N ALA A 34 6.03 -13.28 -2.25
CA ALA A 34 7.32 -13.52 -1.60
C ALA A 34 8.10 -12.22 -1.44
N ASP A 35 8.12 -11.38 -2.48
CA ASP A 35 8.81 -10.09 -2.44
C ASP A 35 8.12 -9.12 -1.47
N LEU A 36 6.79 -9.09 -1.44
CA LEU A 36 6.03 -8.27 -0.50
C LEU A 36 6.31 -8.64 0.94
N MET A 37 6.25 -9.94 1.25
CA MET A 37 6.53 -10.43 2.60
C MET A 37 7.98 -10.20 2.99
N GLY A 38 8.91 -10.41 2.06
CA GLY A 38 10.33 -10.11 2.27
C GLY A 38 10.58 -8.64 2.58
N ALA A 39 9.93 -7.74 1.86
CA ALA A 39 10.02 -6.29 2.12
C ALA A 39 9.49 -5.92 3.50
N ALA A 40 8.48 -6.63 4.00
CA ALA A 40 7.94 -6.42 5.35
C ALA A 40 8.75 -7.14 6.44
N GLY A 41 9.75 -7.95 6.07
CA GLY A 41 10.59 -8.68 7.02
C GLY A 41 10.04 -10.04 7.44
N PHE A 42 9.13 -10.61 6.66
CA PHE A 42 8.49 -11.90 6.97
C PHE A 42 8.74 -12.94 5.87
N THR A 43 8.39 -14.18 6.17
CA THR A 43 8.44 -15.27 5.20
C THR A 43 7.17 -15.33 4.36
N HIS A 44 7.27 -15.86 3.13
CA HIS A 44 6.13 -16.05 2.26
C HIS A 44 5.04 -16.92 2.92
N GLY A 45 5.44 -17.98 3.62
CA GLY A 45 4.51 -18.87 4.30
C GLY A 45 3.61 -18.21 5.34
N GLY A 46 4.05 -17.09 5.90
CA GLY A 46 3.26 -16.33 6.87
C GLY A 46 2.11 -15.52 6.28
N PHE A 47 2.08 -15.35 4.96
CA PHE A 47 1.07 -14.54 4.28
C PHE A 47 -0.36 -15.04 4.56
N TYR A 48 -0.60 -16.33 4.41
CA TYR A 48 -1.93 -16.92 4.53
C TYR A 48 -2.48 -16.96 5.96
N LYS A 49 -1.66 -16.59 6.94
CA LYS A 49 -2.14 -16.37 8.33
C LYS A 49 -2.94 -15.06 8.45
N HIS A 50 -2.73 -14.13 7.52
CA HIS A 50 -3.30 -12.77 7.60
C HIS A 50 -4.29 -12.48 6.47
N PHE A 51 -4.11 -13.06 5.30
CA PHE A 51 -4.88 -12.72 4.09
C PHE A 51 -5.32 -13.97 3.35
N GLY A 52 -6.51 -13.93 2.78
CA GLY A 52 -7.05 -15.05 2.00
C GLY A 52 -6.44 -15.15 0.60
N SER A 53 -6.06 -14.02 0.03
CA SER A 53 -5.51 -13.95 -1.33
C SER A 53 -4.70 -12.68 -1.52
N LYS A 54 -3.91 -12.63 -2.60
CA LYS A 54 -3.22 -11.40 -3.00
C LYS A 54 -4.21 -10.26 -3.26
N ALA A 55 -5.38 -10.56 -3.87
CA ALA A 55 -6.42 -9.57 -4.12
C ALA A 55 -6.94 -8.94 -2.84
N ASP A 56 -7.09 -9.72 -1.76
CA ASP A 56 -7.48 -9.19 -0.45
C ASP A 56 -6.45 -8.20 0.07
N LEU A 57 -5.17 -8.52 -0.06
CA LEU A 57 -4.09 -7.59 0.34
C LEU A 57 -4.09 -6.34 -0.54
N MET A 58 -4.28 -6.48 -1.85
CA MET A 58 -4.36 -5.34 -2.77
C MET A 58 -5.49 -4.38 -2.36
N ALA A 59 -6.67 -4.92 -2.06
CA ALA A 59 -7.83 -4.12 -1.64
C ALA A 59 -7.54 -3.37 -0.34
N GLU A 60 -6.99 -4.03 0.66
CA GLU A 60 -6.66 -3.41 1.94
C GLU A 60 -5.53 -2.38 1.81
N ALA A 61 -4.53 -2.67 1.00
CA ALA A 61 -3.42 -1.73 0.76
C ALA A 61 -3.90 -0.47 0.04
N ALA A 62 -4.79 -0.61 -0.95
CA ALA A 62 -5.38 0.52 -1.67
C ALA A 62 -6.24 1.37 -0.73
N GLU A 63 -7.08 0.75 0.09
CA GLU A 63 -7.91 1.44 1.08
C GLU A 63 -7.06 2.21 2.08
N CYS A 64 -6.05 1.56 2.64
CA CYS A 64 -5.10 2.18 3.57
C CYS A 64 -4.41 3.39 2.94
N SER A 65 -3.93 3.24 1.73
CA SER A 65 -3.22 4.28 0.99
C SER A 65 -4.12 5.49 0.69
N LEU A 66 -5.36 5.25 0.25
CA LEU A 66 -6.32 6.31 -0.02
C LEU A 66 -6.73 7.03 1.26
N SER A 67 -6.92 6.31 2.35
CA SER A 67 -7.27 6.87 3.66
C SER A 67 -6.15 7.77 4.18
N GLU A 68 -4.90 7.33 4.10
CA GLU A 68 -3.73 8.13 4.49
C GLU A 68 -3.61 9.40 3.65
N MET A 69 -3.85 9.28 2.35
CA MET A 69 -3.82 10.43 1.44
C MET A 69 -4.91 11.44 1.79
N ALA A 70 -6.12 10.97 2.09
CA ALA A 70 -7.22 11.83 2.50
C ALA A 70 -6.88 12.59 3.80
N ASP A 71 -6.29 11.91 4.78
CA ASP A 71 -5.88 12.51 6.05
C ASP A 71 -4.82 13.60 5.83
N LYS A 72 -3.90 13.40 4.92
CA LYS A 72 -2.83 14.36 4.64
C LYS A 72 -3.32 15.67 4.02
N VAL A 73 -4.45 15.66 3.32
CA VAL A 73 -4.96 16.86 2.66
C VAL A 73 -5.93 17.67 3.53
N VAL A 74 -6.34 17.13 4.68
CA VAL A 74 -7.21 17.85 5.62
C VAL A 74 -6.47 19.08 6.15
N GLY A 75 -7.07 20.27 5.96
CA GLY A 75 -6.49 21.52 6.44
C GLY A 75 -5.36 22.08 5.60
N VAL A 76 -4.99 21.43 4.50
CA VAL A 76 -3.97 21.94 3.58
C VAL A 76 -4.63 22.86 2.55
N ASP A 77 -4.06 24.05 2.31
CA ASP A 77 -4.61 24.95 1.29
C ASP A 77 -4.27 24.43 -0.11
N PRO A 78 -5.12 24.74 -1.13
CA PRO A 78 -4.92 24.24 -2.49
C PRO A 78 -3.58 24.61 -3.13
N ALA A 79 -3.07 25.80 -2.87
CA ALA A 79 -1.80 26.25 -3.46
C ALA A 79 -0.62 25.44 -2.92
N SER A 80 -0.59 25.19 -1.61
CA SER A 80 0.43 24.34 -0.98
C SER A 80 0.35 22.91 -1.47
N PHE A 81 -0.86 22.36 -1.60
CA PHE A 81 -1.07 21.01 -2.13
C PHE A 81 -0.53 20.89 -3.56
N ILE A 82 -0.89 21.81 -4.44
CA ILE A 82 -0.45 21.80 -5.83
C ILE A 82 1.07 21.91 -5.94
N SER A 83 1.68 22.80 -5.15
CA SER A 83 3.12 23.00 -5.14
C SER A 83 3.86 21.71 -4.75
N GLU A 84 3.40 21.01 -3.72
CA GLU A 84 3.99 19.75 -3.27
C GLU A 84 3.72 18.63 -4.27
N TYR A 85 2.48 18.51 -4.77
CA TYR A 85 2.09 17.47 -5.71
C TYR A 85 2.90 17.56 -7.01
N LEU A 86 3.18 18.75 -7.49
CA LEU A 86 3.95 18.99 -8.71
C LEU A 86 5.46 19.10 -8.46
N SER A 87 5.93 18.81 -7.26
CA SER A 87 7.34 18.86 -6.92
C SER A 87 8.13 17.71 -7.54
N ARG A 88 9.44 17.88 -7.62
CA ARG A 88 10.36 16.83 -8.07
C ARG A 88 10.41 15.68 -7.06
N GLU A 89 10.35 15.99 -5.77
CA GLU A 89 10.31 14.99 -4.71
C GLU A 89 9.13 14.05 -4.90
N HIS A 90 7.94 14.59 -5.19
CA HIS A 90 6.75 13.78 -5.44
C HIS A 90 6.92 12.94 -6.70
N ARG A 91 7.43 13.52 -7.77
CA ARG A 91 7.68 12.80 -9.03
C ARG A 91 8.66 11.64 -8.86
N ASP A 92 9.73 11.86 -8.12
CA ASP A 92 10.85 10.92 -8.00
C ASP A 92 10.69 9.89 -6.89
N ASN A 93 9.58 9.96 -6.13
CA ASN A 93 9.32 9.04 -5.01
C ASN A 93 7.90 8.43 -5.12
N PRO A 94 7.67 7.53 -6.09
CA PRO A 94 6.35 6.93 -6.30
C PRO A 94 5.86 6.11 -5.11
N ALA A 95 6.75 5.51 -4.33
CA ALA A 95 6.38 4.73 -3.14
C ALA A 95 5.62 5.56 -2.10
N ALA A 96 5.92 6.85 -2.00
CA ALA A 96 5.23 7.80 -1.11
C ALA A 96 4.29 8.74 -1.87
N GLY A 97 3.99 8.44 -3.13
CA GLY A 97 3.23 9.31 -4.02
C GLY A 97 1.72 9.10 -3.97
N CYS A 98 1.05 9.64 -4.98
CA CYS A 98 -0.39 9.57 -5.10
C CYS A 98 -0.86 8.19 -5.52
N THR A 99 -1.72 7.56 -4.72
CA THR A 99 -2.28 6.23 -4.99
C THR A 99 -3.08 6.21 -6.30
N MET A 100 -3.86 7.25 -6.57
CA MET A 100 -4.65 7.31 -7.79
C MET A 100 -3.76 7.38 -9.03
N ALA A 101 -2.74 8.23 -9.01
CA ALA A 101 -1.81 8.35 -10.12
C ALA A 101 -1.03 7.05 -10.36
N ALA A 102 -0.64 6.37 -9.28
CA ALA A 102 0.16 5.15 -9.36
C ALA A 102 -0.66 3.91 -9.76
N LEU A 103 -1.90 3.78 -9.27
CA LEU A 103 -2.62 2.51 -9.29
C LEU A 103 -4.00 2.52 -9.95
N CYS A 104 -4.53 3.67 -10.39
CA CYS A 104 -5.88 3.70 -10.94
C CYS A 104 -6.04 2.82 -12.19
N THR A 105 -5.07 2.82 -13.07
CA THR A 105 -5.07 1.98 -14.28
C THR A 105 -4.90 0.50 -13.92
N ASP A 106 -4.00 0.20 -12.99
CA ASP A 106 -3.81 -1.17 -12.49
C ASP A 106 -5.07 -1.70 -11.82
N ALA A 107 -5.71 -0.90 -10.99
CA ALA A 107 -6.92 -1.28 -10.26
C ALA A 107 -8.06 -1.64 -11.22
N SER A 108 -8.17 -0.96 -12.35
CA SER A 108 -9.22 -1.23 -13.34
C SER A 108 -9.13 -2.62 -13.96
N ARG A 109 -8.00 -3.28 -13.83
CA ARG A 109 -7.75 -4.63 -14.37
C ARG A 109 -7.72 -5.71 -13.30
N GLN A 110 -8.04 -5.36 -12.05
CA GLN A 110 -8.04 -6.28 -10.92
C GLN A 110 -9.48 -6.72 -10.59
N PRO A 111 -9.67 -7.74 -9.71
CA PRO A 111 -11.00 -8.12 -9.24
C PRO A 111 -11.76 -6.94 -8.64
N GLU A 112 -13.08 -6.99 -8.70
CA GLU A 112 -13.98 -5.92 -8.25
C GLU A 112 -13.69 -5.46 -6.81
N ALA A 113 -13.22 -6.36 -5.94
CA ALA A 113 -12.89 -6.05 -4.55
C ALA A 113 -11.72 -5.05 -4.42
N VAL A 114 -10.88 -4.93 -5.44
CA VAL A 114 -9.75 -3.99 -5.44
C VAL A 114 -10.19 -2.65 -5.98
#